data_5de87a27c30c53669a70fb926c37bbd3
#
_entry.id   5de87a27c30c53669a70fb926c37bbd3
#
_cell.length_a   1.000
_cell.length_b   1.000
_cell.length_c   1.000
_cell.angle_alpha   90.00
_cell.angle_beta   90.00
_cell.angle_gamma   90.00
#
_symmetry.space_group_name_H-M   'P 1'
#
loop_
_entity.id
_entity.type
_entity.pdbx_description
1 polymer ?
#
loop_
_entity_poly.entity_id
_entity_poly.type
_entity_poly.pdbx_seq_one_letter_code
_entity_poly.pdbx_strand_id
1 'polypeptide(L)'
;MMGTGGDARVTPVAALPFGMMQIGPDTRPSGSGYHYDDKQIIGFSHLHKSGGGCADFLDILFMPLRPRQEGLTLSELRTRQLTSELRHDRETTAPGYYKVQMYGGDVETELT
;
A
#
# COMPACT_ATOMS: atom_id res chain seq x y z
N MET A 1 -13.99 0.27 -5.03
CA MET A 1 -13.23 -0.80 -4.32
C MET A 1 -14.18 -1.61 -3.44
N MET A 2 -14.74 -2.68 -3.97
CA MET A 2 -15.61 -3.56 -3.20
C MET A 2 -14.78 -4.56 -2.37
N GLY A 3 -15.19 -4.80 -1.11
CA GLY A 3 -14.56 -5.78 -0.22
C GLY A 3 -13.29 -5.33 0.49
N THR A 4 -12.90 -4.06 0.41
CA THR A 4 -11.71 -3.52 1.09
C THR A 4 -11.99 -2.97 2.48
N GLY A 5 -13.26 -2.83 2.87
CA GLY A 5 -13.69 -2.38 4.19
C GLY A 5 -14.35 -3.49 5.01
N GLY A 6 -14.60 -3.23 6.30
CA GLY A 6 -15.16 -4.21 7.24
C GLY A 6 -14.27 -5.45 7.39
N ASP A 7 -14.87 -6.63 7.50
CA ASP A 7 -14.15 -7.91 7.66
C ASP A 7 -13.84 -8.63 6.34
N ALA A 8 -14.03 -7.98 5.20
CA ALA A 8 -13.95 -8.64 3.88
C ALA A 8 -12.52 -8.98 3.43
N ARG A 9 -11.49 -8.32 3.96
CA ARG A 9 -10.06 -8.67 3.79
C ARG A 9 -9.60 -8.79 2.33
N VAL A 10 -10.04 -7.87 1.50
CA VAL A 10 -9.62 -7.77 0.10
C VAL A 10 -8.69 -6.58 -0.05
N THR A 11 -7.57 -6.77 -0.75
CA THR A 11 -6.57 -5.75 -1.03
C THR A 11 -6.70 -5.25 -2.47
N PRO A 12 -6.58 -3.96 -2.74
CA PRO A 12 -6.62 -3.40 -4.10
C PRO A 12 -5.27 -3.62 -4.80
N VAL A 13 -4.98 -4.86 -5.14
CA VAL A 13 -3.70 -5.22 -5.77
C VAL A 13 -3.71 -5.00 -7.29
N ALA A 14 -2.57 -4.57 -7.82
CA ALA A 14 -2.31 -4.51 -9.24
C ALA A 14 -1.93 -5.92 -9.74
N ALA A 15 -2.91 -6.78 -9.96
CA ALA A 15 -2.71 -8.14 -10.45
C ALA A 15 -3.70 -8.46 -11.56
N LEU A 16 -3.25 -9.23 -12.53
CA LEU A 16 -4.08 -9.87 -13.55
C LEU A 16 -4.35 -11.33 -13.18
N PRO A 17 -5.38 -11.98 -13.76
CA PRO A 17 -5.63 -13.40 -13.57
C PRO A 17 -4.36 -14.21 -13.84
N PHE A 18 -4.03 -15.14 -12.92
CA PHE A 18 -2.82 -15.98 -12.95
C PHE A 18 -1.50 -15.22 -12.71
N GLY A 19 -1.54 -13.97 -12.27
CA GLY A 19 -0.34 -13.25 -11.85
C GLY A 19 0.30 -13.89 -10.61
N MET A 20 1.62 -14.05 -10.63
CA MET A 20 2.36 -14.60 -9.49
C MET A 20 2.59 -13.58 -8.38
N MET A 21 2.62 -12.31 -8.73
CA MET A 21 2.80 -11.21 -7.80
C MET A 21 1.49 -10.45 -7.63
N GLN A 22 1.21 -10.04 -6.38
CA GLN A 22 0.05 -9.24 -6.01
C GLN A 22 0.55 -7.97 -5.33
N ILE A 23 1.05 -7.03 -6.13
CA ILE A 23 1.58 -5.77 -5.63
C ILE A 23 0.44 -4.81 -5.28
N GLY A 24 0.52 -4.21 -4.10
CA GLY A 24 -0.53 -3.30 -3.63
C GLY A 24 -0.10 -2.48 -2.43
N PRO A 25 -0.97 -1.53 -2.01
CA PRO A 25 -0.73 -0.71 -0.84
C PRO A 25 -0.92 -1.48 0.46
N ASP A 26 -0.10 -1.13 1.45
CA ASP A 26 -0.23 -1.56 2.83
C ASP A 26 -0.60 -0.37 3.72
N THR A 27 -1.63 -0.55 4.57
CA THR A 27 -2.08 0.46 5.52
C THR A 27 -1.88 0.04 6.97
N ARG A 28 -1.76 -1.27 7.21
CA ARG A 28 -1.54 -1.85 8.55
C ARG A 28 -0.68 -3.12 8.47
N PRO A 29 0.12 -3.42 9.50
CA PRO A 29 0.97 -4.62 9.52
C PRO A 29 0.21 -5.89 9.94
N SER A 30 -1.06 -6.01 9.63
CA SER A 30 -1.89 -7.16 10.02
C SER A 30 -3.04 -7.39 9.03
N GLY A 31 -3.61 -8.58 9.05
CA GLY A 31 -4.70 -8.95 8.15
C GLY A 31 -4.24 -9.07 6.71
N SER A 32 -4.92 -8.43 5.79
CA SER A 32 -4.56 -8.38 4.36
C SER A 32 -3.65 -7.20 3.99
N GLY A 33 -3.06 -6.53 4.99
CA GLY A 33 -2.20 -5.37 4.77
C GLY A 33 -2.93 -4.06 4.47
N TYR A 34 -4.12 -4.11 3.89
CA TYR A 34 -4.92 -2.94 3.53
C TYR A 34 -6.29 -2.97 4.20
N HIS A 35 -6.76 -1.79 4.63
CA HIS A 35 -8.14 -1.60 5.07
C HIS A 35 -8.67 -0.24 4.59
N TYR A 36 -9.90 -0.23 4.08
CA TYR A 36 -10.51 0.95 3.47
C TYR A 36 -10.61 2.15 4.44
N ASP A 37 -10.91 1.91 5.72
CA ASP A 37 -11.06 2.99 6.70
C ASP A 37 -9.72 3.53 7.24
N ASP A 38 -8.59 2.95 6.85
CA ASP A 38 -7.29 3.44 7.25
C ASP A 38 -6.96 4.75 6.52
N LYS A 39 -6.34 5.67 7.24
CA LYS A 39 -6.03 7.01 6.74
C LYS A 39 -4.58 7.20 6.33
N GLN A 40 -3.78 6.15 6.41
CA GLN A 40 -2.35 6.22 6.13
C GLN A 40 -1.87 4.99 5.37
N ILE A 41 -1.02 5.21 4.38
CA ILE A 41 -0.23 4.17 3.71
C ILE A 41 1.10 4.06 4.44
N ILE A 42 1.52 2.83 4.76
CA ILE A 42 2.83 2.51 5.34
C ILE A 42 3.84 2.06 4.29
N GLY A 43 3.38 1.71 3.10
CA GLY A 43 4.21 1.31 1.97
C GLY A 43 3.45 0.47 0.96
N PHE A 44 4.21 -0.19 0.10
CA PHE A 44 3.72 -1.11 -0.93
C PHE A 44 4.51 -2.40 -0.86
N SER A 45 3.83 -3.52 -0.77
CA SER A 45 4.47 -4.85 -0.84
C SER A 45 3.94 -5.65 -2.03
N HIS A 46 4.61 -6.73 -2.40
CA HIS A 46 4.31 -7.47 -3.62
C HIS A 46 3.68 -8.85 -3.36
N LEU A 47 3.43 -9.19 -2.11
CA LEU A 47 2.71 -10.40 -1.72
C LEU A 47 1.52 -10.06 -0.81
N HIS A 48 0.32 -10.18 -1.36
CA HIS A 48 -0.93 -10.05 -0.62
C HIS A 48 -1.78 -11.30 -0.79
N LYS A 49 -2.39 -11.74 0.31
CA LYS A 49 -3.29 -12.88 0.31
C LYS A 49 -4.73 -12.41 0.47
N SER A 50 -5.54 -12.60 -0.54
CA SER A 50 -6.96 -12.26 -0.49
C SER A 50 -7.74 -13.23 0.40
N GLY A 51 -8.58 -12.68 1.29
CA GLY A 51 -9.60 -13.43 2.03
C GLY A 51 -9.09 -14.33 3.16
N GLY A 52 -7.83 -14.32 3.48
CA GLY A 52 -7.24 -15.36 4.32
C GLY A 52 -7.25 -15.16 5.83
N GLY A 53 -7.37 -13.98 6.35
CA GLY A 53 -7.29 -13.72 7.80
C GLY A 53 -5.93 -13.98 8.47
N CYS A 54 -4.94 -14.38 7.72
CA CYS A 54 -3.55 -14.44 8.18
C CYS A 54 -2.87 -13.10 7.90
N ALA A 55 -1.92 -12.71 8.75
CA ALA A 55 -1.06 -11.58 8.44
C ALA A 55 -0.31 -11.83 7.14
N ASP A 56 -0.29 -10.85 6.27
CA ASP A 56 0.49 -10.91 5.05
C ASP A 56 1.99 -10.83 5.35
N PHE A 57 2.79 -11.33 4.44
CA PHE A 57 4.21 -11.54 4.71
C PHE A 57 5.01 -10.25 4.85
N LEU A 58 4.53 -9.11 4.31
CA LEU A 58 5.24 -7.82 4.29
C LEU A 58 6.74 -7.99 4.01
N ASP A 59 7.05 -8.90 3.09
CA ASP A 59 8.40 -9.41 2.86
C ASP A 59 9.37 -8.32 2.40
N ILE A 60 8.98 -7.50 1.43
CA ILE A 60 9.74 -6.31 1.02
C ILE A 60 8.76 -5.15 0.89
N LEU A 61 8.87 -4.18 1.79
CA LEU A 61 8.04 -3.00 1.83
C LEU A 61 8.78 -1.82 1.19
N PHE A 62 8.19 -1.25 0.14
CA PHE A 62 8.68 -0.05 -0.52
C PHE A 62 7.87 1.16 -0.09
N MET A 63 8.54 2.26 0.21
CA MET A 63 7.89 3.53 0.52
C MET A 63 8.52 4.65 -0.30
N PRO A 64 7.82 5.21 -1.29
CA PRO A 64 8.26 6.41 -2.00
C PRO A 64 8.36 7.58 -1.04
N LEU A 65 9.45 8.35 -1.13
CA LEU A 65 9.72 9.49 -0.28
C LEU A 65 9.60 10.80 -1.05
N ARG A 66 9.26 11.88 -0.36
CA ARG A 66 9.37 13.22 -0.93
C ARG A 66 10.84 13.60 -1.15
N PRO A 67 11.16 14.41 -2.18
CA PRO A 67 12.50 14.94 -2.36
C PRO A 67 13.07 15.69 -1.15
N ARG A 68 12.22 16.32 -0.33
CA ARG A 68 12.61 17.01 0.92
C ARG A 68 13.02 16.06 2.06
N GLN A 69 12.82 14.78 1.90
CA GLN A 69 13.27 13.74 2.84
C GLN A 69 14.64 13.17 2.45
N GLU A 70 15.22 13.69 1.38
CA GLU A 70 16.61 13.43 1.03
C GLU A 70 17.52 13.99 2.14
N GLY A 71 18.44 13.15 2.61
CA GLY A 71 19.35 13.50 3.72
C GLY A 71 19.00 12.87 5.06
N LEU A 72 17.92 12.08 5.14
CA LEU A 72 17.68 11.22 6.30
C LEU A 72 18.75 10.11 6.34
N THR A 73 19.36 9.95 7.49
CA THR A 73 20.29 8.84 7.71
C THR A 73 19.54 7.50 7.78
N LEU A 74 20.21 6.39 7.48
CA LEU A 74 19.63 5.05 7.62
C LEU A 74 19.11 4.76 9.03
N SER A 75 19.71 5.35 10.05
CA SER A 75 19.27 5.24 11.44
C SER A 75 17.94 5.97 11.68
N GLU A 76 17.75 7.14 11.08
CA GLU A 76 16.50 7.88 11.18
C GLU A 76 15.38 7.22 10.37
N LEU A 77 15.69 6.63 9.22
CA LEU A 77 14.75 5.84 8.43
C LEU A 77 14.26 4.58 9.17
N ARG A 78 15.14 3.96 9.96
CA ARG A 78 14.77 2.79 10.79
C ARG A 78 13.90 3.14 11.98
N THR A 79 14.01 4.36 12.52
CA THR A 79 13.32 4.79 13.74
C THR A 79 12.00 5.51 13.43
N ARG A 80 11.88 6.11 12.24
CA ARG A 80 10.66 6.77 11.79
C ARG A 80 9.80 5.80 10.99
N GLN A 81 8.59 5.57 11.48
CA GLN A 81 7.55 4.95 10.68
C GLN A 81 7.15 5.96 9.60
N LEU A 82 7.70 5.80 8.40
CA LEU A 82 7.36 6.63 7.26
C LEU A 82 5.96 6.27 6.81
N THR A 83 5.06 7.24 6.87
CA THR A 83 3.67 7.07 6.44
C THR A 83 3.25 8.23 5.57
N SER A 84 2.30 8.00 4.69
CA SER A 84 1.64 9.03 3.90
C SER A 84 0.13 8.98 4.12
N GLU A 85 -0.51 10.15 4.13
CA GLU A 85 -1.96 10.23 4.17
C GLU A 85 -2.57 9.50 2.97
N LEU A 86 -3.54 8.65 3.25
CA LEU A 86 -4.36 7.94 2.25
C LEU A 86 -5.68 8.68 2.07
N ARG A 87 -5.99 9.02 0.83
CA ARG A 87 -7.27 9.61 0.44
C ARG A 87 -7.84 8.87 -0.74
N HIS A 88 -9.03 8.31 -0.59
CA HIS A 88 -9.68 7.50 -1.62
C HIS A 88 -10.09 8.29 -2.86
N ASP A 89 -10.26 9.61 -2.75
CA ASP A 89 -10.46 10.50 -3.90
C ASP A 89 -9.21 10.62 -4.80
N ARG A 90 -8.06 10.11 -4.34
CA ARG A 90 -6.77 10.11 -5.03
C ARG A 90 -6.27 8.72 -5.38
N GLU A 91 -7.10 7.70 -5.21
CA GLU A 91 -6.83 6.33 -5.61
C GLU A 91 -7.57 5.97 -6.90
N THR A 92 -6.89 5.28 -7.80
CA THR A 92 -7.48 4.71 -9.00
C THR A 92 -7.10 3.24 -9.10
N THR A 93 -8.09 2.39 -9.31
CA THR A 93 -7.90 0.94 -9.43
C THR A 93 -8.55 0.42 -10.72
N ALA A 94 -7.85 -0.48 -11.39
CA ALA A 94 -8.35 -1.26 -12.51
C ALA A 94 -7.72 -2.67 -12.45
N PRO A 95 -8.23 -3.66 -13.18
CA PRO A 95 -7.56 -4.97 -13.25
C PRO A 95 -6.11 -4.83 -13.69
N GLY A 96 -5.17 -5.32 -12.87
CA GLY A 96 -3.73 -5.19 -13.11
C GLY A 96 -3.15 -3.79 -12.94
N TYR A 97 -3.89 -2.87 -12.32
CA TYR A 97 -3.47 -1.49 -12.19
C TYR A 97 -3.92 -0.87 -10.85
N TYR A 98 -3.02 -0.21 -10.17
CA TYR A 98 -3.30 0.61 -9.00
C TYR A 98 -2.48 1.90 -9.04
N LYS A 99 -3.10 3.01 -8.72
CA LYS A 99 -2.46 4.32 -8.69
C LYS A 99 -2.95 5.11 -7.48
N VAL A 100 -2.03 5.79 -6.81
CA VAL A 100 -2.36 6.68 -5.69
C VAL A 100 -1.45 7.90 -5.65
N GLN A 101 -2.02 9.03 -5.28
CA GLN A 101 -1.26 10.24 -4.98
C GLN A 101 -1.04 10.37 -3.49
N MET A 102 0.22 10.49 -3.10
CA MET A 102 0.70 10.55 -1.74
C MET A 102 1.18 11.95 -1.38
N TYR A 103 1.34 12.21 -0.09
CA TYR A 103 1.88 13.48 0.44
C TYR A 103 1.16 14.72 -0.08
N GLY A 104 -0.16 14.68 -0.19
CA GLY A 104 -0.93 15.81 -0.70
C GLY A 104 -0.88 16.00 -2.22
N GLY A 105 -0.33 15.04 -2.95
CA GLY A 105 -0.18 15.06 -4.41
C GLY A 105 1.26 15.29 -4.90
N ASP A 106 2.22 15.42 -3.98
CA ASP A 106 3.63 15.64 -4.33
C ASP A 106 4.29 14.40 -4.94
N VAL A 107 3.80 13.22 -4.61
CA VAL A 107 4.31 11.93 -5.11
C VAL A 107 3.15 11.12 -5.67
N GLU A 108 3.31 10.65 -6.90
CA GLU A 108 2.37 9.74 -7.54
C GLU A 108 3.03 8.36 -7.65
N THR A 109 2.33 7.34 -7.16
CA THR A 109 2.78 5.95 -7.22
C THR A 109 1.84 5.17 -8.12
N GLU A 110 2.39 4.48 -9.10
CA GLU A 110 1.68 3.65 -10.05
C GLU A 110 2.23 2.24 -10.02
N LEU A 111 1.35 1.26 -9.90
CA LEU A 111 1.65 -0.18 -9.90
C LEU A 111 0.96 -0.85 -11.08
N THR A 112 1.70 -1.60 -11.85
CA THR A 112 1.20 -2.30 -13.04
C THR A 112 1.69 -3.75 -13.09
#